data_a1989d818da8749ad912efd169015847
#
_entry.id   a1989d818da8749ad912efd169015847
#
_cell.length_a   1.000
_cell.length_b   1.000
_cell.length_c   1.000
_cell.angle_alpha   90.00
_cell.angle_beta   90.00
_cell.angle_gamma   90.00
#
_symmetry.space_group_name_H-M   'P 1'
#
loop_
_entity.id
_entity.type
_entity.pdbx_description
1 polymer ?
#
loop_
_entity_poly.entity_id
_entity_poly.type
_entity_poly.pdbx_seq_one_letter_code
_entity_poly.pdbx_strand_id
1 'polypeptide(L)'
;PESVGAAMSAQIDLLPPHARRILRDCAVLGRSFRVEVLRRTLEEDGLTVAPADIAGLAGFLEPDGQQRMRFRNSLVRDAAYEGLAYKIRAKLHRAAGGTLERMSTDLNADAPTLALHFWRAGDAERTWRYAQMAGAEARLAYANVDAAEQYERALEVSRRVPGISDADRAETWAILGDLRELAGVLDG
;
A
#
# COMPACT_ATOMS: atom_id res chain seq x y z
N PRO A 1 -3.27 12.20 22.00
CA PRO A 1 -3.32 11.31 20.84
C PRO A 1 -4.70 10.71 20.62
N GLU A 2 -5.33 10.07 21.62
CA GLU A 2 -6.67 9.47 21.48
C GLU A 2 -7.75 10.49 21.09
N SER A 3 -7.67 11.70 21.61
CA SER A 3 -8.63 12.77 21.31
C SER A 3 -8.55 13.28 19.86
N VAL A 4 -7.37 13.30 19.23
CA VAL A 4 -7.20 13.78 17.85
C VAL A 4 -7.71 12.75 16.85
N GLY A 5 -7.37 11.46 17.03
CA GLY A 5 -7.88 10.38 16.20
C GLY A 5 -9.42 10.27 16.26
N ALA A 6 -9.99 10.39 17.47
CA ALA A 6 -11.45 10.39 17.65
C ALA A 6 -12.11 11.58 16.94
N ALA A 7 -11.51 12.78 17.01
CA ALA A 7 -12.02 13.95 16.30
C ALA A 7 -12.00 13.78 14.78
N MET A 8 -10.92 13.17 14.23
CA MET A 8 -10.83 12.87 12.80
C MET A 8 -11.87 11.84 12.37
N SER A 9 -12.06 10.78 13.16
CA SER A 9 -13.11 9.78 12.91
C SER A 9 -14.50 10.40 12.90
N ALA A 10 -14.80 11.29 13.87
CA ALA A 10 -16.07 11.99 13.93
C ALA A 10 -16.31 12.88 12.70
N GLN A 11 -15.28 13.58 12.20
CA GLN A 11 -15.39 14.36 10.95
C GLN A 11 -15.68 13.47 9.75
N ILE A 12 -15.03 12.30 9.67
CA ILE A 12 -15.28 11.33 8.59
C ILE A 12 -16.72 10.79 8.69
N ASP A 13 -17.23 10.55 9.87
CA ASP A 13 -18.57 10.00 10.09
C ASP A 13 -19.70 11.00 9.76
N LEU A 14 -19.41 12.29 9.75
CA LEU A 14 -20.33 13.33 9.27
C LEU A 14 -20.48 13.36 7.75
N LEU A 15 -19.58 12.74 6.99
CA LEU A 15 -19.70 12.66 5.54
C LEU A 15 -20.92 11.82 5.12
N PRO A 16 -21.57 12.18 3.99
CA PRO A 16 -22.55 11.30 3.37
C PRO A 16 -21.97 9.90 3.14
N PRO A 17 -22.78 8.83 3.23
CA PRO A 17 -22.27 7.45 3.15
C PRO A 17 -21.43 7.16 1.92
N HIS A 18 -21.79 7.71 0.76
CA HIS A 18 -21.04 7.58 -0.49
C HIS A 18 -19.66 8.24 -0.40
N ALA A 19 -19.59 9.49 0.04
CA ALA A 19 -18.34 10.25 0.18
C ALA A 19 -17.41 9.60 1.23
N ARG A 20 -17.99 9.15 2.37
CA ARG A 20 -17.26 8.45 3.42
C ARG A 20 -16.63 7.15 2.90
N ARG A 21 -17.38 6.38 2.10
CA ARG A 21 -16.87 5.16 1.47
C ARG A 21 -15.68 5.49 0.57
N ILE A 22 -15.82 6.45 -0.35
CA ILE A 22 -14.73 6.87 -1.25
C ILE A 22 -13.49 7.30 -0.46
N LEU A 23 -13.65 8.11 0.60
CA LEU A 23 -12.52 8.57 1.42
C LEU A 23 -11.80 7.41 2.11
N ARG A 24 -12.54 6.42 2.62
CA ARG A 24 -11.96 5.22 3.22
C ARG A 24 -11.20 4.36 2.19
N ASP A 25 -11.71 4.24 0.99
CA ASP A 25 -11.08 3.52 -0.10
C ASP A 25 -9.81 4.25 -0.58
N CYS A 26 -9.83 5.60 -0.63
CA CYS A 26 -8.62 6.40 -0.84
C CYS A 26 -7.53 6.09 0.21
N ALA A 27 -7.90 5.90 1.47
CA ALA A 27 -6.94 5.62 2.54
C ALA A 27 -6.19 4.28 2.35
N VAL A 28 -6.81 3.30 1.69
CA VAL A 28 -6.18 2.03 1.32
C VAL A 28 -5.10 2.20 0.26
N LEU A 29 -5.30 3.13 -0.69
CA LEU A 29 -4.32 3.41 -1.75
C LEU A 29 -3.06 4.12 -1.22
N GLY A 30 -3.10 4.65 0.00
CA GLY A 30 -1.97 5.30 0.64
C GLY A 30 -2.15 6.80 0.83
N ARG A 31 -1.04 7.46 1.23
CA ARG A 31 -1.04 8.91 1.48
C ARG A 31 -1.24 9.72 0.20
N SER A 32 -0.64 9.29 -0.90
CA SER A 32 -0.78 9.86 -2.23
C SER A 32 -1.10 8.75 -3.22
N PHE A 33 -2.05 8.97 -4.11
CA PHE A 33 -2.55 7.96 -5.04
C PHE A 33 -2.96 8.55 -6.39
N ARG A 34 -2.92 7.72 -7.43
CA ARG A 34 -3.45 8.08 -8.76
C ARG A 34 -4.98 7.97 -8.75
N VAL A 35 -5.67 9.02 -9.18
CA VAL A 35 -7.15 9.06 -9.22
C VAL A 35 -7.72 7.95 -10.12
N GLU A 36 -7.03 7.65 -11.22
CA GLU A 36 -7.46 6.59 -12.13
C GLU A 36 -7.39 5.19 -11.49
N VAL A 37 -6.38 4.92 -10.65
CA VAL A 37 -6.32 3.66 -9.88
C VAL A 37 -7.50 3.57 -8.92
N LEU A 38 -7.82 4.67 -8.22
CA LEU A 38 -9.00 4.72 -7.35
C LEU A 38 -10.28 4.39 -8.12
N ARG A 39 -10.52 5.10 -9.23
CA ARG A 39 -11.72 4.93 -10.03
C ARG A 39 -11.89 3.48 -10.49
N ARG A 40 -10.89 2.90 -11.12
CA ARG A 40 -10.94 1.52 -11.60
C ARG A 40 -11.10 0.50 -10.48
N THR A 41 -10.40 0.71 -9.35
CA THR A 41 -10.56 -0.17 -8.18
C THR A 41 -12.00 -0.18 -7.67
N LEU A 42 -12.65 0.98 -7.62
CA LEU A 42 -14.01 1.12 -7.15
C LEU A 42 -15.05 0.67 -8.18
N GLU A 43 -14.80 0.88 -9.47
CA GLU A 43 -15.65 0.38 -10.56
C GLU A 43 -15.74 -1.16 -10.56
N GLU A 44 -14.64 -1.85 -10.26
CA GLU A 44 -14.64 -3.32 -10.09
C GLU A 44 -15.48 -3.78 -8.89
N ASP A 45 -15.67 -2.92 -7.89
CA ASP A 45 -16.56 -3.16 -6.73
C ASP A 45 -17.97 -2.56 -6.93
N GLY A 46 -18.29 -2.16 -8.16
CA GLY A 46 -19.61 -1.63 -8.56
C GLY A 46 -19.89 -0.19 -8.10
N LEU A 47 -18.85 0.57 -7.74
CA LEU A 47 -18.97 1.96 -7.31
C LEU A 47 -18.35 2.90 -8.34
N THR A 48 -19.18 3.72 -9.00
CA THR A 48 -18.72 4.76 -9.92
C THR A 48 -18.32 6.00 -9.13
N VAL A 49 -17.16 6.58 -9.45
CA VAL A 49 -16.63 7.80 -8.83
C VAL A 49 -16.62 8.91 -9.87
N ALA A 50 -17.47 9.90 -9.69
CA ALA A 50 -17.50 11.09 -10.53
C ALA A 50 -16.44 12.12 -10.06
N PRO A 51 -16.02 13.04 -10.95
CA PRO A 51 -15.13 14.14 -10.54
C PRO A 51 -15.69 14.98 -9.39
N ALA A 52 -17.02 15.15 -9.31
CA ALA A 52 -17.70 15.87 -8.24
C ALA A 52 -17.54 15.19 -6.88
N ASP A 53 -17.45 13.86 -6.83
CA ASP A 53 -17.25 13.11 -5.58
C ASP A 53 -15.86 13.42 -4.99
N ILE A 54 -14.85 13.48 -5.84
CA ILE A 54 -13.48 13.87 -5.41
C ILE A 54 -13.45 15.33 -4.98
N ALA A 55 -14.12 16.22 -5.73
CA ALA A 55 -14.22 17.64 -5.37
C ALA A 55 -14.92 17.84 -4.01
N GLY A 56 -15.95 17.03 -3.72
CA GLY A 56 -16.64 17.02 -2.43
C GLY A 56 -15.76 16.60 -1.23
N LEU A 57 -14.62 15.99 -1.49
CA LEU A 57 -13.62 15.59 -0.48
C LEU A 57 -12.47 16.60 -0.33
N ALA A 58 -12.56 17.82 -0.89
CA ALA A 58 -11.51 18.84 -0.86
C ALA A 58 -11.08 19.26 0.57
N GLY A 59 -11.92 19.04 1.58
CA GLY A 59 -11.56 19.22 2.98
C GLY A 59 -10.54 18.20 3.52
N PHE A 60 -10.44 17.04 2.87
CA PHE A 60 -9.62 15.89 3.28
C PHE A 60 -8.50 15.59 2.29
N LEU A 61 -8.74 15.86 1.01
CA LEU A 61 -7.84 15.57 -0.11
C LEU A 61 -7.41 16.87 -0.80
N GLU A 62 -6.22 16.85 -1.36
CA GLU A 62 -5.70 17.94 -2.21
C GLU A 62 -4.92 17.37 -3.40
N PRO A 63 -4.79 18.13 -4.51
CA PRO A 63 -3.97 17.72 -5.64
C PRO A 63 -2.51 17.48 -5.25
N ASP A 64 -1.90 16.45 -5.84
CA ASP A 64 -0.50 16.06 -5.67
C ASP A 64 0.15 15.85 -7.05
N GLY A 65 0.34 16.93 -7.78
CA GLY A 65 0.78 16.90 -9.18
C GLY A 65 -0.33 16.53 -10.15
N GLN A 66 0.06 16.04 -11.33
CA GLN A 66 -0.90 15.66 -12.36
C GLN A 66 -1.55 14.30 -12.04
N GLN A 67 -2.88 14.26 -12.07
CA GLN A 67 -3.69 13.05 -11.91
C GLN A 67 -3.51 12.30 -10.58
N ARG A 68 -2.90 12.94 -9.59
CA ARG A 68 -2.74 12.38 -8.24
C ARG A 68 -3.47 13.24 -7.23
N MET A 69 -3.91 12.60 -6.16
CA MET A 69 -4.43 13.25 -4.96
C MET A 69 -3.65 12.74 -3.75
N ARG A 70 -3.57 13.57 -2.72
CA ARG A 70 -3.03 13.16 -1.42
C ARG A 70 -3.94 13.60 -0.28
N PHE A 71 -3.83 12.91 0.84
CA PHE A 71 -4.45 13.36 2.08
C PHE A 71 -3.75 14.61 2.60
N ARG A 72 -4.54 15.64 2.96
CA ARG A 72 -4.03 16.88 3.59
C ARG A 72 -3.35 16.59 4.93
N ASN A 73 -3.84 15.58 5.64
CA ASN A 73 -3.35 15.20 6.96
C ASN A 73 -3.24 13.66 7.04
N SER A 74 -2.09 13.17 7.48
CA SER A 74 -1.86 11.73 7.68
C SER A 74 -2.79 11.12 8.73
N LEU A 75 -3.14 11.87 9.78
CA LEU A 75 -4.07 11.39 10.82
C LEU A 75 -5.48 11.14 10.28
N VAL A 76 -5.93 11.96 9.31
CA VAL A 76 -7.20 11.72 8.61
C VAL A 76 -7.13 10.42 7.81
N ARG A 77 -6.04 10.21 7.08
CA ARG A 77 -5.81 8.96 6.33
C ARG A 77 -5.83 7.76 7.25
N ASP A 78 -5.14 7.84 8.39
CA ASP A 78 -5.04 6.74 9.34
C ASP A 78 -6.39 6.45 9.99
N ALA A 79 -7.14 7.48 10.41
CA ALA A 79 -8.50 7.33 10.93
C ALA A 79 -9.45 6.71 9.89
N ALA A 80 -9.38 7.15 8.62
CA ALA A 80 -10.18 6.58 7.53
C ALA A 80 -9.85 5.10 7.28
N TYR A 81 -8.57 4.75 7.32
CA TYR A 81 -8.09 3.38 7.15
C TYR A 81 -8.49 2.47 8.32
N GLU A 82 -8.28 2.92 9.56
CA GLU A 82 -8.60 2.17 10.78
C GLU A 82 -10.10 1.96 10.94
N GLY A 83 -10.91 2.87 10.42
CA GLY A 83 -12.37 2.73 10.38
C GLY A 83 -12.88 1.61 9.45
N LEU A 84 -12.01 0.93 8.69
CA LEU A 84 -12.33 -0.22 7.88
C LEU A 84 -12.08 -1.53 8.65
N ALA A 85 -13.03 -2.46 8.60
CA ALA A 85 -12.83 -3.81 9.13
C ALA A 85 -11.69 -4.53 8.37
N TYR A 86 -10.92 -5.36 9.08
CA TYR A 86 -9.76 -6.07 8.51
C TYR A 86 -10.05 -6.78 7.18
N LYS A 87 -11.16 -7.53 7.10
CA LYS A 87 -11.55 -8.25 5.87
C LYS A 87 -11.82 -7.30 4.70
N ILE A 88 -12.40 -6.13 4.98
CA ILE A 88 -12.65 -5.10 3.97
C ILE A 88 -11.33 -4.50 3.50
N ARG A 89 -10.41 -4.17 4.42
CA ARG A 89 -9.08 -3.68 4.07
C ARG A 89 -8.35 -4.67 3.16
N ALA A 90 -8.32 -5.96 3.51
CA ALA A 90 -7.67 -6.99 2.70
C ALA A 90 -8.29 -7.11 1.29
N LYS A 91 -9.63 -7.05 1.18
CA LYS A 91 -10.33 -7.04 -0.12
C LYS A 91 -9.92 -5.83 -0.96
N LEU A 92 -9.94 -4.64 -0.38
CA LEU A 92 -9.61 -3.39 -1.07
C LEU A 92 -8.13 -3.35 -1.49
N HIS A 93 -7.22 -3.80 -0.64
CA HIS A 93 -5.81 -3.93 -1.00
C HIS A 93 -5.61 -4.90 -2.18
N ARG A 94 -6.31 -6.03 -2.20
CA ARG A 94 -6.25 -6.98 -3.32
C ARG A 94 -6.74 -6.35 -4.62
N ALA A 95 -7.86 -5.64 -4.59
CA ALA A 95 -8.41 -4.95 -5.75
C ALA A 95 -7.46 -3.83 -6.23
N ALA A 96 -6.96 -3.00 -5.32
CA ALA A 96 -6.03 -1.93 -5.63
C ALA A 96 -4.71 -2.45 -6.22
N GLY A 97 -4.13 -3.50 -5.62
CA GLY A 97 -2.93 -4.16 -6.14
C GLY A 97 -3.16 -4.74 -7.54
N GLY A 98 -4.27 -5.46 -7.75
CA GLY A 98 -4.62 -6.01 -9.06
C GLY A 98 -4.85 -4.93 -10.12
N THR A 99 -5.51 -3.84 -9.78
CA THR A 99 -5.70 -2.70 -10.68
C THR A 99 -4.38 -2.03 -11.02
N LEU A 100 -3.52 -1.77 -10.02
CA LEU A 100 -2.19 -1.20 -10.23
C LEU A 100 -1.32 -2.10 -11.11
N GLU A 101 -1.32 -3.41 -10.86
CA GLU A 101 -0.57 -4.42 -11.64
C GLU A 101 -0.97 -4.38 -13.12
N ARG A 102 -2.28 -4.31 -13.43
CA ARG A 102 -2.77 -4.22 -14.82
C ARG A 102 -2.49 -2.89 -15.50
N MET A 103 -2.44 -1.80 -14.74
CA MET A 103 -2.21 -0.45 -15.26
C MET A 103 -0.75 -0.05 -15.31
N SER A 104 0.13 -0.82 -14.67
CA SER A 104 1.54 -0.51 -14.59
C SER A 104 2.19 -0.57 -15.97
N THR A 105 2.93 0.46 -16.30
CA THR A 105 3.82 0.51 -17.47
C THR A 105 5.27 0.19 -17.09
N ASP A 106 5.56 0.18 -15.79
CA ASP A 106 6.85 -0.19 -15.20
C ASP A 106 6.62 -0.89 -13.86
N LEU A 107 6.63 -2.22 -13.91
CA LEU A 107 6.42 -3.05 -12.72
C LEU A 107 7.53 -2.92 -11.68
N ASN A 108 8.76 -2.58 -12.09
CA ASN A 108 9.85 -2.37 -11.14
C ASN A 108 9.61 -1.11 -10.31
N ALA A 109 9.23 -0.01 -10.97
CA ALA A 109 8.90 1.23 -10.28
C ALA A 109 7.67 1.09 -9.36
N ASP A 110 6.68 0.29 -9.73
CA ASP A 110 5.47 0.07 -8.92
C ASP A 110 5.63 -1.10 -7.92
N ALA A 111 6.72 -1.89 -7.98
CA ALA A 111 6.92 -3.10 -7.18
C ALA A 111 6.79 -2.88 -5.65
N PRO A 112 7.36 -1.82 -5.05
CA PRO A 112 7.20 -1.58 -3.61
C PRO A 112 5.74 -1.40 -3.20
N THR A 113 4.97 -0.67 -4.00
CA THR A 113 3.53 -0.44 -3.77
C THR A 113 2.72 -1.72 -3.97
N LEU A 114 3.04 -2.50 -5.01
CA LEU A 114 2.41 -3.79 -5.28
C LEU A 114 2.68 -4.80 -4.15
N ALA A 115 3.94 -4.89 -3.69
CA ALA A 115 4.32 -5.74 -2.56
C ALA A 115 3.51 -5.40 -1.31
N LEU A 116 3.38 -4.11 -0.98
CA LEU A 116 2.60 -3.66 0.16
C LEU A 116 1.11 -4.03 0.03
N HIS A 117 0.52 -3.77 -1.14
CA HIS A 117 -0.90 -4.09 -1.37
C HIS A 117 -1.17 -5.60 -1.25
N PHE A 118 -0.36 -6.44 -1.89
CA PHE A 118 -0.57 -7.88 -1.83
C PHE A 118 -0.26 -8.46 -0.45
N TRP A 119 0.74 -7.92 0.26
CA TRP A 119 1.00 -8.29 1.65
C TRP A 119 -0.21 -8.01 2.56
N ARG A 120 -0.78 -6.81 2.47
CA ARG A 120 -1.98 -6.41 3.21
C ARG A 120 -3.23 -7.20 2.78
N ALA A 121 -3.25 -7.70 1.56
CA ALA A 121 -4.31 -8.56 1.03
C ALA A 121 -4.18 -10.03 1.47
N GLY A 122 -3.02 -10.42 2.06
CA GLY A 122 -2.71 -11.81 2.39
C GLY A 122 -2.38 -12.69 1.18
N ASP A 123 -2.03 -12.09 0.03
CA ASP A 123 -1.61 -12.78 -1.19
C ASP A 123 -0.10 -13.04 -1.13
N ALA A 124 0.27 -14.22 -0.62
CA ALA A 124 1.66 -14.56 -0.35
C ALA A 124 2.52 -14.63 -1.62
N GLU A 125 1.97 -15.19 -2.71
CA GLU A 125 2.70 -15.41 -3.96
C GLU A 125 3.08 -14.08 -4.63
N ARG A 126 2.11 -13.18 -4.80
CA ARG A 126 2.37 -11.86 -5.35
C ARG A 126 3.21 -11.00 -4.41
N THR A 127 3.05 -11.12 -3.10
CA THR A 127 3.89 -10.43 -2.13
C THR A 127 5.35 -10.85 -2.30
N TRP A 128 5.64 -12.15 -2.34
CA TRP A 128 7.00 -12.65 -2.56
C TRP A 128 7.59 -12.07 -3.84
N ARG A 129 6.87 -12.21 -4.96
CA ARG A 129 7.33 -11.75 -6.28
C ARG A 129 7.69 -10.27 -6.27
N TYR A 130 6.78 -9.42 -5.82
CA TYR A 130 6.99 -7.97 -5.89
C TYR A 130 7.94 -7.45 -4.82
N ALA A 131 8.00 -8.07 -3.66
CA ALA A 131 8.96 -7.72 -2.62
C ALA A 131 10.40 -8.07 -3.05
N GLN A 132 10.62 -9.21 -3.71
CA GLN A 132 11.92 -9.54 -4.31
C GLN A 132 12.32 -8.52 -5.39
N MET A 133 11.41 -8.15 -6.28
CA MET A 133 11.66 -7.12 -7.29
C MET A 133 12.01 -5.78 -6.66
N ALA A 134 11.21 -5.31 -5.72
CA ALA A 134 11.42 -4.04 -5.02
C ALA A 134 12.74 -4.02 -4.24
N GLY A 135 13.07 -5.12 -3.56
CA GLY A 135 14.34 -5.27 -2.84
C GLY A 135 15.56 -5.21 -3.77
N ALA A 136 15.47 -5.86 -4.93
CA ALA A 136 16.54 -5.82 -5.92
C ALA A 136 16.77 -4.40 -6.48
N GLU A 137 15.71 -3.70 -6.85
CA GLU A 137 15.80 -2.31 -7.34
C GLU A 137 16.34 -1.36 -6.26
N ALA A 138 15.88 -1.48 -5.01
CA ALA A 138 16.38 -0.66 -3.91
C ALA A 138 17.88 -0.90 -3.65
N ARG A 139 18.37 -2.15 -3.77
CA ARG A 139 19.79 -2.46 -3.68
C ARG A 139 20.62 -1.78 -4.78
N LEU A 140 20.12 -1.81 -6.02
CA LEU A 140 20.78 -1.13 -7.14
C LEU A 140 20.86 0.39 -6.91
N ALA A 141 19.89 0.96 -6.20
CA ALA A 141 19.85 2.36 -5.82
C ALA A 141 20.60 2.68 -4.51
N TYR A 142 21.28 1.68 -3.90
CA TYR A 142 21.94 1.81 -2.57
C TYR A 142 20.99 2.23 -1.43
N ALA A 143 19.69 2.03 -1.59
CA ALA A 143 18.69 2.28 -0.56
C ALA A 143 18.57 1.05 0.37
N ASN A 144 19.60 0.80 1.17
CA ASN A 144 19.78 -0.45 1.93
C ASN A 144 18.65 -0.69 2.93
N VAL A 145 18.14 0.35 3.58
CA VAL A 145 17.02 0.26 4.54
C VAL A 145 15.74 -0.17 3.83
N ASP A 146 15.42 0.47 2.70
CA ASP A 146 14.24 0.14 1.90
C ASP A 146 14.35 -1.29 1.34
N ALA A 147 15.55 -1.67 0.85
CA ALA A 147 15.81 -3.02 0.37
C ALA A 147 15.58 -4.07 1.47
N ALA A 148 16.11 -3.83 2.69
CA ALA A 148 15.92 -4.72 3.82
C ALA A 148 14.44 -4.90 4.17
N GLU A 149 13.65 -3.82 4.22
CA GLU A 149 12.21 -3.89 4.46
C GLU A 149 11.48 -4.77 3.42
N GLN A 150 11.87 -4.68 2.15
CA GLN A 150 11.25 -5.49 1.10
C GLN A 150 11.61 -6.97 1.25
N TYR A 151 12.87 -7.31 1.52
CA TYR A 151 13.28 -8.70 1.72
C TYR A 151 12.70 -9.31 3.01
N GLU A 152 12.53 -8.53 4.08
CA GLU A 152 11.80 -8.96 5.28
C GLU A 152 10.36 -9.34 4.94
N ARG A 153 9.67 -8.50 4.16
CA ARG A 153 8.29 -8.75 3.70
C ARG A 153 8.21 -10.02 2.84
N ALA A 154 9.18 -10.24 1.96
CA ALA A 154 9.27 -11.47 1.18
C ALA A 154 9.43 -12.70 2.07
N LEU A 155 10.36 -12.68 3.02
CA LEU A 155 10.62 -13.78 3.94
C LEU A 155 9.43 -14.11 4.84
N GLU A 156 8.68 -13.11 5.30
CA GLU A 156 7.47 -13.30 6.11
C GLU A 156 6.43 -14.19 5.41
N VAL A 157 6.32 -14.08 4.10
CA VAL A 157 5.32 -14.85 3.32
C VAL A 157 5.89 -16.14 2.71
N SER A 158 7.20 -16.30 2.65
CA SER A 158 7.91 -17.33 1.88
C SER A 158 7.46 -18.76 2.15
N ARG A 159 7.12 -19.09 3.41
CA ARG A 159 6.65 -20.42 3.80
C ARG A 159 5.24 -20.75 3.28
N ARG A 160 4.49 -19.75 2.87
CA ARG A 160 3.13 -19.89 2.33
C ARG A 160 3.09 -19.92 0.81
N VAL A 161 4.23 -19.73 0.16
CA VAL A 161 4.34 -19.71 -1.31
C VAL A 161 4.82 -21.08 -1.80
N PRO A 162 4.00 -21.81 -2.56
CA PRO A 162 4.42 -23.07 -3.16
C PRO A 162 5.62 -22.86 -4.10
N GLY A 163 6.55 -23.79 -4.09
CA GLY A 163 7.70 -23.77 -5.02
C GLY A 163 8.91 -22.94 -4.56
N ILE A 164 8.81 -22.14 -3.51
CA ILE A 164 9.98 -21.47 -2.92
C ILE A 164 10.79 -22.51 -2.14
N SER A 165 12.02 -22.76 -2.59
CA SER A 165 12.93 -23.71 -1.96
C SER A 165 13.57 -23.18 -0.67
N ASP A 166 14.16 -24.06 0.14
CA ASP A 166 14.96 -23.61 1.29
C ASP A 166 16.20 -22.83 0.85
N ALA A 167 16.73 -23.13 -0.34
CA ALA A 167 17.85 -22.39 -0.93
C ALA A 167 17.47 -20.94 -1.25
N ASP A 168 16.30 -20.70 -1.87
CA ASP A 168 15.81 -19.35 -2.18
C ASP A 168 15.62 -18.53 -0.90
N ARG A 169 15.08 -19.16 0.14
CA ARG A 169 14.94 -18.53 1.46
C ARG A 169 16.28 -18.20 2.10
N ALA A 170 17.23 -19.13 2.04
CA ALA A 170 18.57 -18.93 2.59
C ALA A 170 19.32 -17.80 1.87
N GLU A 171 19.23 -17.74 0.53
CA GLU A 171 19.79 -16.65 -0.25
C GLU A 171 19.19 -15.30 0.15
N THR A 172 17.85 -15.24 0.27
CA THR A 172 17.17 -14.00 0.68
C THR A 172 17.57 -13.58 2.10
N TRP A 173 17.76 -14.53 3.03
CA TRP A 173 18.27 -14.27 4.38
C TRP A 173 19.71 -13.74 4.38
N ALA A 174 20.57 -14.28 3.52
CA ALA A 174 21.96 -13.82 3.38
C ALA A 174 21.98 -12.36 2.89
N ILE A 175 21.20 -12.06 1.83
CA ILE A 175 21.07 -10.69 1.32
C ILE A 175 20.57 -9.73 2.40
N LEU A 176 19.57 -10.13 3.18
CA LEU A 176 19.04 -9.31 4.27
C LEU A 176 20.09 -9.07 5.37
N GLY A 177 20.91 -10.07 5.69
CA GLY A 177 22.03 -9.94 6.62
C GLY A 177 23.01 -8.86 6.17
N ASP A 178 23.49 -8.94 4.93
CA ASP A 178 24.43 -7.98 4.34
C ASP A 178 23.84 -6.55 4.34
N LEU A 179 22.55 -6.40 3.99
CA LEU A 179 21.87 -5.11 3.96
C LEU A 179 21.75 -4.46 5.34
N ARG A 180 21.48 -5.26 6.37
CA ARG A 180 21.40 -4.78 7.76
C ARG A 180 22.76 -4.34 8.28
N GLU A 181 23.83 -5.07 7.93
CA GLU A 181 25.20 -4.67 8.23
C GLU A 181 25.53 -3.32 7.57
N LEU A 182 25.26 -3.17 6.27
CA LEU A 182 25.48 -1.93 5.53
C LEU A 182 24.62 -0.75 6.02
N ALA A 183 23.43 -1.02 6.54
CA ALA A 183 22.56 0.01 7.11
C ALA A 183 22.94 0.39 8.56
N GLY A 184 23.93 -0.26 9.18
CA GLY A 184 24.32 -0.02 10.56
C GLY A 184 23.28 -0.49 11.60
N VAL A 185 22.41 -1.42 11.23
CA VAL A 185 21.30 -1.94 12.06
C VAL A 185 21.73 -3.20 12.83
N LEU A 186 23.00 -3.56 12.78
CA LEU A 186 23.56 -4.61 13.62
C LEU A 186 23.96 -4.04 14.99
N ASP A 187 22.98 -3.58 15.75
CA ASP A 187 23.15 -3.38 17.17
C ASP A 187 22.39 -4.46 17.94
N GLY A 188 23.17 -5.37 18.48
CA GLY A 188 23.12 -6.22 19.60
C GLY A 188 21.85 -6.95 20.03
#